data_dcf29d0726c91317951d281fc59189b6
#
_entry.id   dcf29d0726c91317951d281fc59189b6
#
_cell.length_a   1.000
_cell.length_b   1.000
_cell.length_c   1.000
_cell.angle_alpha   90.00
_cell.angle_beta   90.00
_cell.angle_gamma   90.00
#
_symmetry.space_group_name_H-M   'P 1'
#
loop_
_entity.id
_entity.type
_entity.pdbx_description
1 polymer ?
#
loop_
_entity_poly.entity_id
_entity_poly.type
_entity_poly.pdbx_seq_one_letter_code
_entity_poly.pdbx_strand_id
1 'polypeptide(L)'
;MKDHAVDHGFHVHDERHFVETYSLNQVWEVDLHPEEGCGGPLDLHLALEVDPRVLLAFEDIVVDLPDDADPPDDFHFPLIFTWALPPLPSGPDLLRLAIDLAGVGRVDLPLEVSAIDSYPAATDAPERRLTIVARQQISLSKILQGEEPICDVLDRCLAVSQWLLDAAPSWLSD
;
A
#
# COMPACT_ATOMS: atom_id res chain seq x y z
N MET A 1 -4.88 4.48 11.17
CA MET A 1 -4.24 3.48 10.28
C MET A 1 -3.40 2.49 11.07
N LYS A 2 -2.43 2.93 11.87
CA LYS A 2 -1.54 2.07 12.65
C LYS A 2 -2.28 1.04 13.52
N ASP A 3 -3.22 1.50 14.35
CA ASP A 3 -3.97 0.62 15.24
C ASP A 3 -4.77 -0.41 14.45
N HIS A 4 -5.40 -0.01 13.33
CA HIS A 4 -6.07 -0.95 12.43
C HIS A 4 -5.11 -1.98 11.83
N ALA A 5 -3.90 -1.58 11.42
CA ALA A 5 -2.92 -2.53 10.89
C ALA A 5 -2.52 -3.59 11.92
N VAL A 6 -2.33 -3.20 13.18
CA VAL A 6 -2.04 -4.12 14.30
C VAL A 6 -3.22 -5.08 14.53
N ASP A 7 -4.46 -4.58 14.52
CA ASP A 7 -5.66 -5.41 14.70
C ASP A 7 -5.84 -6.43 13.55
N HIS A 8 -5.26 -6.15 12.37
CA HIS A 8 -5.28 -7.02 11.18
C HIS A 8 -4.01 -7.87 11.01
N GLY A 9 -3.22 -8.10 12.07
CA GLY A 9 -2.10 -9.04 12.08
C GLY A 9 -0.82 -8.50 11.46
N PHE A 10 -0.65 -7.17 11.42
CA PHE A 10 0.59 -6.54 11.04
C PHE A 10 1.37 -6.04 12.25
N HIS A 11 2.68 -6.19 12.19
CA HIS A 11 3.60 -5.50 13.06
C HIS A 11 4.05 -4.20 12.42
N VAL A 12 3.96 -3.09 13.15
CA VAL A 12 4.39 -1.75 12.71
C VAL A 12 5.86 -1.55 13.05
N HIS A 13 6.68 -1.33 12.03
CA HIS A 13 8.12 -1.20 12.18
C HIS A 13 8.54 0.25 12.36
N ASP A 14 7.97 1.13 11.55
CA ASP A 14 8.28 2.56 11.57
C ASP A 14 7.06 3.37 11.14
N GLU A 15 7.01 4.62 11.59
CA GLU A 15 5.95 5.56 11.23
C GLU A 15 6.58 6.93 11.00
N ARG A 16 6.31 7.53 9.83
CA ARG A 16 6.85 8.82 9.44
C ARG A 16 5.75 9.74 8.95
N HIS A 17 5.91 11.02 9.23
CA HIS A 17 5.05 12.07 8.72
C HIS A 17 5.88 13.15 8.05
N PHE A 18 5.60 13.43 6.79
CA PHE A 18 6.26 14.44 5.99
C PHE A 18 5.30 15.56 5.63
N VAL A 19 5.81 16.78 5.63
CA VAL A 19 5.07 17.98 5.19
C VAL A 19 5.93 18.71 4.16
N GLU A 20 5.41 18.90 2.96
CA GLU A 20 6.09 19.67 1.94
C GLU A 20 5.92 21.17 2.19
N THR A 21 7.03 21.90 2.25
CA THR A 21 7.05 23.29 2.71
C THR A 21 6.23 24.25 1.83
N TYR A 22 6.14 24.02 0.53
CA TYR A 22 5.50 24.94 -0.41
C TYR A 22 4.04 24.59 -0.71
N SER A 23 3.75 23.33 -0.94
CA SER A 23 2.39 22.84 -1.25
C SER A 23 1.57 22.60 0.01
N LEU A 24 2.25 22.37 1.15
CA LEU A 24 1.70 21.87 2.41
C LEU A 24 1.11 20.46 2.29
N ASN A 25 1.37 19.77 1.19
CA ASN A 25 1.01 18.37 1.06
C ASN A 25 1.66 17.55 2.17
N GLN A 26 0.90 16.60 2.69
CA GLN A 26 1.33 15.76 3.79
C GLN A 26 1.32 14.31 3.35
N VAL A 27 2.31 13.55 3.82
CA VAL A 27 2.38 12.12 3.60
C VAL A 27 2.60 11.43 4.93
N TRP A 28 1.70 10.52 5.28
CA TRP A 28 1.90 9.59 6.39
C TRP A 28 2.34 8.25 5.84
N GLU A 29 3.50 7.82 6.27
CA GLU A 29 4.08 6.54 5.88
C GLU A 29 4.16 5.61 7.09
N VAL A 30 3.86 4.34 6.84
CA VAL A 30 3.97 3.27 7.83
C VAL A 30 4.63 2.05 7.19
N ASP A 31 5.70 1.56 7.80
CA ASP A 31 6.34 0.32 7.40
C ASP A 31 5.76 -0.85 8.22
N LEU A 32 5.24 -1.82 7.51
CA LEU A 32 4.49 -2.94 8.05
C LEU A 32 5.12 -4.27 7.61
N HIS A 33 4.94 -5.30 8.39
CA HIS A 33 5.12 -6.68 7.94
C HIS A 33 4.12 -7.59 8.68
N PRO A 34 3.69 -8.71 8.08
CA PRO A 34 2.87 -9.68 8.80
C PRO A 34 3.59 -10.17 10.05
N GLU A 35 2.87 -10.37 11.14
CA GLU A 35 3.47 -10.87 12.40
C GLU A 35 4.25 -12.18 12.20
N GLU A 36 3.73 -13.07 11.35
CA GLU A 36 4.37 -14.34 10.99
C GLU A 36 5.63 -14.17 10.13
N GLY A 37 5.78 -13.01 9.50
CA GLY A 37 6.90 -12.65 8.62
C GLY A 37 7.99 -11.81 9.28
N CYS A 38 7.97 -11.65 10.61
CA CYS A 38 8.97 -10.86 11.33
C CYS A 38 10.39 -11.33 11.04
N GLY A 39 11.23 -10.43 10.51
CA GLY A 39 12.61 -10.73 10.08
C GLY A 39 12.70 -11.48 8.74
N GLY A 40 11.59 -11.63 8.03
CA GLY A 40 11.54 -12.14 6.66
C GLY A 40 12.00 -11.10 5.63
N PRO A 41 12.01 -11.50 4.34
CA PRO A 41 12.53 -10.65 3.27
C PRO A 41 11.52 -9.64 2.73
N LEU A 42 10.28 -9.63 3.21
CA LEU A 42 9.19 -8.82 2.66
C LEU A 42 8.90 -7.62 3.54
N ASP A 43 8.97 -6.44 2.95
CA ASP A 43 8.51 -5.19 3.55
C ASP A 43 7.23 -4.72 2.84
N LEU A 44 6.25 -4.27 3.61
CA LEU A 44 5.07 -3.56 3.12
C LEU A 44 5.15 -2.11 3.58
N HIS A 45 5.23 -1.21 2.62
CA HIS A 45 5.18 0.23 2.84
C HIS A 45 3.79 0.75 2.49
N LEU A 46 3.17 1.46 3.43
CA LEU A 46 1.88 2.11 3.28
C LEU A 46 2.08 3.62 3.33
N ALA A 47 1.56 4.34 2.34
CA ALA A 47 1.61 5.79 2.29
C ALA A 47 0.21 6.36 2.07
N LEU A 48 -0.22 7.28 2.95
CA LEU A 48 -1.41 8.11 2.78
C LEU A 48 -0.97 9.52 2.39
N GLU A 49 -1.37 9.95 1.20
CA GLU A 49 -1.09 11.29 0.70
C GLU A 49 -2.29 12.20 0.94
N VAL A 50 -2.06 13.34 1.58
CA VAL A 50 -3.10 14.32 1.92
C VAL A 50 -2.78 15.66 1.29
N ASP A 51 -3.57 16.08 0.30
CA ASP A 51 -3.58 17.46 -0.19
C ASP A 51 -4.51 18.29 0.70
N PRO A 52 -3.99 19.29 1.44
CA PRO A 52 -4.80 20.12 2.32
C PRO A 52 -5.89 20.90 1.58
N ARG A 53 -5.73 21.15 0.27
CA ARG A 53 -6.77 21.84 -0.53
C ARG A 53 -8.01 20.96 -0.71
N VAL A 54 -7.80 19.65 -0.88
CA VAL A 54 -8.92 18.69 -0.97
C VAL A 54 -9.68 18.64 0.34
N LEU A 55 -8.95 18.61 1.47
CA LEU A 55 -9.55 18.62 2.81
C LEU A 55 -10.35 19.89 3.06
N LEU A 56 -9.76 21.08 2.81
CA LEU A 56 -10.42 22.35 2.99
C LEU A 56 -11.66 22.51 2.11
N ALA A 57 -11.57 22.10 0.84
CA ALA A 57 -12.71 22.14 -0.06
C ALA A 57 -13.86 21.22 0.39
N PHE A 58 -13.54 20.06 0.97
CA PHE A 58 -14.53 19.18 1.57
C PHE A 58 -15.16 19.80 2.82
N GLU A 59 -14.35 20.36 3.73
CA GLU A 59 -14.83 21.03 4.94
C GLU A 59 -15.76 22.20 4.62
N ASP A 60 -15.41 23.04 3.62
CA ASP A 60 -16.24 24.17 3.18
C ASP A 60 -17.64 23.71 2.72
N ILE A 61 -17.72 22.56 2.05
CA ILE A 61 -19.02 22.02 1.61
C ILE A 61 -19.78 21.44 2.80
N VAL A 62 -19.11 20.67 3.66
CA VAL A 62 -19.76 19.99 4.80
C VAL A 62 -20.36 20.98 5.79
N VAL A 63 -19.70 22.14 6.02
CA VAL A 63 -20.19 23.18 6.94
C VAL A 63 -21.53 23.78 6.48
N ASP A 64 -21.77 23.84 5.17
CA ASP A 64 -22.97 24.42 4.58
C ASP A 64 -24.07 23.36 4.30
N LEU A 65 -23.81 22.07 4.57
CA LEU A 65 -24.80 21.01 4.36
C LEU A 65 -25.90 21.04 5.43
N PRO A 66 -27.16 20.77 5.05
CA PRO A 66 -28.24 20.48 6.00
C PRO A 66 -27.90 19.22 6.83
N ASP A 67 -28.40 19.18 8.07
CA ASP A 67 -28.16 18.09 9.03
C ASP A 67 -28.59 16.68 8.52
N ASP A 68 -29.50 16.63 7.54
CA ASP A 68 -30.05 15.42 6.94
C ASP A 68 -29.46 15.09 5.55
N ALA A 69 -28.46 15.85 5.09
CA ALA A 69 -27.85 15.64 3.79
C ALA A 69 -26.50 14.86 3.91
N ASP A 70 -26.33 13.91 3.01
CA ASP A 70 -25.06 13.18 2.91
C ASP A 70 -23.97 14.07 2.27
N PRO A 71 -22.73 14.00 2.77
CA PRO A 71 -21.60 14.72 2.17
C PRO A 71 -21.27 14.10 0.79
N PRO A 72 -20.78 14.93 -0.16
CA PRO A 72 -20.44 14.46 -1.50
C PRO A 72 -19.26 13.47 -1.50
N ASP A 73 -19.34 12.44 -2.32
CA ASP A 73 -18.29 11.42 -2.47
C ASP A 73 -17.32 11.74 -3.62
N ASP A 74 -16.99 13.03 -3.78
CA ASP A 74 -16.05 13.50 -4.82
C ASP A 74 -14.63 13.74 -4.28
N PHE A 75 -14.47 13.70 -2.96
CA PHE A 75 -13.22 14.02 -2.27
C PHE A 75 -12.53 12.78 -1.73
N HIS A 76 -11.32 12.54 -2.23
CA HIS A 76 -10.56 11.33 -1.91
C HIS A 76 -9.10 11.63 -1.62
N PHE A 77 -8.47 10.77 -0.80
CA PHE A 77 -7.03 10.73 -0.62
C PHE A 77 -6.46 9.41 -1.16
N PRO A 78 -5.35 9.45 -1.90
CA PRO A 78 -4.68 8.24 -2.34
C PRO A 78 -4.02 7.53 -1.15
N LEU A 79 -4.29 6.23 -1.03
CA LEU A 79 -3.63 5.30 -0.15
C LEU A 79 -2.86 4.30 -1.00
N ILE A 80 -1.55 4.25 -0.81
CA ILE A 80 -0.63 3.47 -1.63
C ILE A 80 0.01 2.38 -0.78
N PHE A 81 -0.06 1.15 -1.25
CA PHE A 81 0.62 0.00 -0.67
C PHE A 81 1.73 -0.44 -1.61
N THR A 82 2.93 -0.60 -1.08
CA THR A 82 4.10 -1.04 -1.86
C THR A 82 4.76 -2.20 -1.14
N TRP A 83 4.76 -3.37 -1.78
CA TRP A 83 5.53 -4.52 -1.33
C TRP A 83 6.90 -4.50 -1.99
N ALA A 84 7.92 -4.63 -1.17
CA ALA A 84 9.31 -4.69 -1.61
C ALA A 84 9.98 -5.99 -1.13
N LEU A 85 10.80 -6.54 -2.00
CA LEU A 85 11.65 -7.69 -1.72
C LEU A 85 13.11 -7.29 -1.93
N PRO A 86 14.07 -7.94 -1.27
CA PRO A 86 15.47 -7.74 -1.60
C PRO A 86 15.74 -8.10 -3.07
N PRO A 87 16.86 -7.67 -3.64
CA PRO A 87 17.22 -8.04 -5.01
C PRO A 87 17.20 -9.56 -5.20
N LEU A 88 16.54 -9.99 -6.28
CA LEU A 88 16.32 -11.40 -6.57
C LEU A 88 17.39 -11.90 -7.54
N PRO A 89 18.10 -13.01 -7.24
CA PRO A 89 19.00 -13.64 -8.19
C PRO A 89 18.25 -14.32 -9.35
N SER A 90 17.03 -14.80 -9.07
CA SER A 90 16.16 -15.44 -10.06
C SER A 90 14.73 -14.92 -9.87
N GLY A 91 14.32 -13.95 -10.71
CA GLY A 91 12.98 -13.39 -10.61
C GLY A 91 11.89 -14.22 -11.25
N PRO A 92 10.63 -14.12 -10.77
CA PRO A 92 9.49 -14.77 -11.39
C PRO A 92 9.17 -14.19 -12.78
N ASP A 93 8.41 -14.93 -13.59
CA ASP A 93 7.73 -14.39 -14.75
C ASP A 93 6.68 -13.35 -14.29
N LEU A 94 6.83 -12.10 -14.75
CA LEU A 94 6.00 -10.99 -14.27
C LEU A 94 4.53 -11.13 -14.66
N LEU A 95 4.25 -11.70 -15.85
CA LEU A 95 2.86 -11.89 -16.27
C LEU A 95 2.17 -12.95 -15.41
N ARG A 96 2.87 -14.05 -15.14
CA ARG A 96 2.34 -15.09 -14.27
C ARG A 96 2.13 -14.57 -12.85
N LEU A 97 3.11 -13.86 -12.30
CA LEU A 97 3.01 -13.23 -10.98
C LEU A 97 1.81 -12.27 -10.90
N ALA A 98 1.61 -11.43 -11.92
CA ALA A 98 0.47 -10.51 -11.97
C ALA A 98 -0.87 -11.26 -11.98
N ILE A 99 -0.97 -12.39 -12.69
CA ILE A 99 -2.19 -13.22 -12.73
C ILE A 99 -2.43 -13.88 -11.36
N ASP A 100 -1.40 -14.45 -10.76
CA ASP A 100 -1.50 -15.11 -9.46
C ASP A 100 -1.91 -14.09 -8.37
N LEU A 101 -1.28 -12.92 -8.35
CA LEU A 101 -1.60 -11.83 -7.43
C LEU A 101 -3.00 -11.25 -7.66
N ALA A 102 -3.47 -11.15 -8.92
CA ALA A 102 -4.85 -10.75 -9.20
C ALA A 102 -5.87 -11.72 -8.59
N GLY A 103 -5.53 -13.01 -8.48
CA GLY A 103 -6.33 -14.00 -7.78
C GLY A 103 -6.41 -13.76 -6.25
N VAL A 104 -5.35 -13.25 -5.65
CA VAL A 104 -5.26 -12.96 -4.20
C VAL A 104 -5.88 -11.61 -3.86
N GLY A 105 -5.46 -10.53 -4.55
CA GLY A 105 -5.93 -9.16 -4.32
C GLY A 105 -7.38 -8.94 -4.75
N ARG A 106 -7.82 -9.69 -5.76
CA ARG A 106 -9.16 -9.58 -6.37
C ARG A 106 -9.43 -8.18 -6.92
N VAL A 107 -10.73 -7.85 -7.09
CA VAL A 107 -11.16 -6.53 -7.56
C VAL A 107 -11.01 -5.44 -6.51
N ASP A 108 -10.96 -5.83 -5.24
CA ASP A 108 -10.92 -4.92 -4.10
C ASP A 108 -9.50 -4.35 -3.87
N LEU A 109 -8.47 -5.07 -4.32
CA LEU A 109 -7.08 -4.63 -4.24
C LEU A 109 -6.34 -4.94 -5.56
N PRO A 110 -6.56 -4.15 -6.62
CA PRO A 110 -5.85 -4.34 -7.88
C PRO A 110 -4.36 -4.06 -7.71
N LEU A 111 -3.53 -5.01 -8.16
CA LEU A 111 -2.09 -5.00 -7.97
C LEU A 111 -1.38 -4.76 -9.31
N GLU A 112 -0.42 -3.84 -9.29
CA GLU A 112 0.52 -3.59 -10.38
C GLU A 112 1.87 -4.21 -10.03
N VAL A 113 2.45 -4.99 -10.96
CA VAL A 113 3.74 -5.65 -10.78
C VAL A 113 4.75 -5.07 -11.75
N SER A 114 5.90 -4.66 -11.23
CA SER A 114 7.01 -4.16 -12.04
C SER A 114 8.34 -4.73 -11.57
N ALA A 115 9.32 -4.81 -12.47
CA ALA A 115 10.69 -5.19 -12.11
C ALA A 115 11.71 -4.33 -12.85
N ILE A 116 12.83 -4.08 -12.18
CA ILE A 116 13.99 -3.39 -12.73
C ILE A 116 15.19 -4.32 -12.66
N ASP A 117 15.79 -4.62 -13.81
CA ASP A 117 17.03 -5.36 -13.89
C ASP A 117 18.21 -4.39 -13.93
N SER A 118 19.13 -4.54 -12.98
CA SER A 118 20.36 -3.77 -12.89
C SER A 118 21.54 -4.67 -13.22
N TYR A 119 22.47 -4.16 -14.04
CA TYR A 119 23.69 -4.88 -14.43
C TYR A 119 24.91 -4.14 -13.84
N PRO A 120 25.37 -4.50 -12.64
CA PRO A 120 26.57 -3.90 -12.06
C PRO A 120 27.80 -4.22 -12.91
N ALA A 121 28.65 -3.23 -13.15
CA ALA A 121 29.84 -3.41 -14.01
C ALA A 121 30.87 -4.42 -13.48
N ALA A 122 30.74 -4.83 -12.23
CA ALA A 122 31.68 -5.72 -11.54
C ALA A 122 31.17 -7.17 -11.39
N THR A 123 29.93 -7.47 -11.84
CA THR A 123 29.33 -8.80 -11.71
C THR A 123 28.70 -9.24 -13.02
N ASP A 124 28.75 -10.53 -13.32
CA ASP A 124 28.15 -11.11 -14.53
C ASP A 124 26.64 -11.41 -14.34
N ALA A 125 26.10 -11.27 -13.12
CA ALA A 125 24.72 -11.55 -12.81
C ALA A 125 23.92 -10.24 -12.64
N PRO A 126 22.75 -10.10 -13.25
CA PRO A 126 21.86 -8.97 -13.00
C PRO A 126 21.24 -9.08 -11.60
N GLU A 127 20.97 -7.93 -10.99
CA GLU A 127 20.13 -7.81 -9.82
C GLU A 127 18.72 -7.40 -10.27
N ARG A 128 17.72 -8.20 -9.99
CA ARG A 128 16.32 -7.87 -10.27
C ARG A 128 15.65 -7.35 -9.01
N ARG A 129 15.12 -6.13 -9.08
CA ARG A 129 14.26 -5.57 -8.02
C ARG A 129 12.81 -5.67 -8.46
N LEU A 130 12.03 -6.38 -7.67
CA LEU A 130 10.59 -6.54 -7.85
C LEU A 130 9.87 -5.49 -6.98
N THR A 131 8.88 -4.81 -7.57
CA THR A 131 7.99 -3.90 -6.86
C THR A 131 6.56 -4.24 -7.20
N ILE A 132 5.73 -4.39 -6.18
CA ILE A 132 4.30 -4.65 -6.30
C ILE A 132 3.59 -3.48 -5.63
N VAL A 133 2.63 -2.87 -6.33
CA VAL A 133 1.93 -1.67 -5.84
C VAL A 133 0.43 -1.88 -5.96
N ALA A 134 -0.30 -1.50 -4.92
CA ALA A 134 -1.74 -1.30 -4.97
C ALA A 134 -2.06 0.16 -4.62
N ARG A 135 -3.08 0.71 -5.29
CA ARG A 135 -3.58 2.06 -5.02
C ARG A 135 -5.05 2.02 -4.72
N GLN A 136 -5.42 2.64 -3.61
CA GLN A 136 -6.80 2.83 -3.19
C GLN A 136 -7.11 4.32 -3.06
N GLN A 137 -8.40 4.65 -3.15
CA GLN A 137 -8.90 5.99 -2.89
C GLN A 137 -9.72 5.96 -1.61
N ILE A 138 -9.30 6.72 -0.60
CA ILE A 138 -10.04 6.84 0.65
C ILE A 138 -11.01 8.00 0.52
N SER A 139 -12.31 7.71 0.65
CA SER A 139 -13.37 8.71 0.59
C SER A 139 -13.47 9.51 1.89
N LEU A 140 -13.43 10.83 1.81
CA LEU A 140 -13.64 11.71 2.98
C LEU A 140 -15.08 11.65 3.49
N SER A 141 -16.05 11.46 2.59
CA SER A 141 -17.45 11.25 2.95
C SER A 141 -17.61 10.00 3.83
N LYS A 142 -17.04 8.88 3.42
CA LYS A 142 -17.09 7.63 4.18
C LYS A 142 -16.33 7.70 5.51
N ILE A 143 -15.20 8.41 5.56
CA ILE A 143 -14.50 8.67 6.83
C ILE A 143 -15.41 9.42 7.79
N LEU A 144 -16.07 10.48 7.32
CA LEU A 144 -16.97 11.30 8.14
C LEU A 144 -18.16 10.49 8.65
N GLN A 145 -18.69 9.58 7.83
CA GLN A 145 -19.81 8.69 8.18
C GLN A 145 -19.37 7.46 9.01
N GLY A 146 -18.06 7.22 9.15
CA GLY A 146 -17.52 6.02 9.83
C GLY A 146 -17.67 4.73 9.02
N GLU A 147 -17.78 4.82 7.69
CA GLU A 147 -18.04 3.71 6.77
C GLU A 147 -16.83 3.35 5.90
N GLU A 148 -15.65 3.91 6.17
CA GLU A 148 -14.45 3.64 5.36
C GLU A 148 -13.98 2.18 5.52
N PRO A 149 -13.92 1.38 4.44
CA PRO A 149 -13.63 -0.06 4.50
C PRO A 149 -12.13 -0.38 4.58
N ILE A 150 -11.35 0.38 5.37
CA ILE A 150 -9.90 0.17 5.47
C ILE A 150 -9.54 -1.22 6.03
N CYS A 151 -10.39 -1.76 6.87
CA CYS A 151 -10.20 -3.10 7.45
C CYS A 151 -10.21 -4.18 6.37
N ASP A 152 -11.16 -4.13 5.43
CA ASP A 152 -11.25 -5.09 4.32
C ASP A 152 -10.02 -4.99 3.40
N VAL A 153 -9.51 -3.77 3.19
CA VAL A 153 -8.29 -3.54 2.41
C VAL A 153 -7.07 -4.12 3.13
N LEU A 154 -6.94 -3.92 4.44
CA LEU A 154 -5.84 -4.47 5.24
C LEU A 154 -5.86 -6.01 5.25
N ASP A 155 -7.02 -6.64 5.36
CA ASP A 155 -7.15 -8.10 5.24
C ASP A 155 -6.65 -8.61 3.89
N ARG A 156 -6.92 -7.87 2.81
CA ARG A 156 -6.39 -8.19 1.48
C ARG A 156 -4.87 -7.99 1.41
N CYS A 157 -4.36 -6.92 2.00
CA CYS A 157 -2.92 -6.68 2.08
C CYS A 157 -2.22 -7.80 2.84
N LEU A 158 -2.81 -8.28 3.95
CA LEU A 158 -2.27 -9.41 4.70
C LEU A 158 -2.22 -10.69 3.85
N ALA A 159 -3.31 -11.01 3.15
CA ALA A 159 -3.37 -12.18 2.26
C ALA A 159 -2.32 -12.11 1.14
N VAL A 160 -2.12 -10.93 0.53
CA VAL A 160 -1.08 -10.70 -0.49
C VAL A 160 0.32 -10.88 0.13
N SER A 161 0.55 -10.32 1.32
CA SER A 161 1.84 -10.42 2.02
C SER A 161 2.18 -11.87 2.37
N GLN A 162 1.22 -12.64 2.87
CA GLN A 162 1.39 -14.06 3.18
C GLN A 162 1.70 -14.88 1.91
N TRP A 163 0.96 -14.63 0.82
CA TRP A 163 1.23 -15.29 -0.45
C TRP A 163 2.64 -14.99 -0.96
N LEU A 164 3.10 -13.73 -0.84
CA LEU A 164 4.45 -13.33 -1.25
C LEU A 164 5.52 -13.97 -0.38
N LEU A 165 5.31 -14.08 0.93
CA LEU A 165 6.23 -14.78 1.85
C LEU A 165 6.37 -16.26 1.50
N ASP A 166 5.29 -16.92 1.11
CA ASP A 166 5.30 -18.32 0.67
C ASP A 166 6.03 -18.51 -0.67
N ALA A 167 5.90 -17.55 -1.58
CA ALA A 167 6.50 -17.63 -2.92
C ALA A 167 7.98 -17.18 -2.95
N ALA A 168 8.36 -16.20 -2.14
CA ALA A 168 9.69 -15.55 -2.14
C ALA A 168 10.87 -16.51 -1.98
N PRO A 169 10.83 -17.58 -1.15
CA PRO A 169 11.95 -18.52 -1.03
C PRO A 169 12.39 -19.13 -2.35
N SER A 170 11.45 -19.35 -3.29
CA SER A 170 11.75 -19.90 -4.61
C SER A 170 12.49 -18.92 -5.53
N TRP A 171 12.44 -17.62 -5.25
CA TRP A 171 13.10 -16.56 -6.02
C TRP A 171 14.42 -16.10 -5.39
N LEU A 172 14.57 -16.34 -4.08
CA LEU A 172 15.75 -15.96 -3.30
C LEU A 172 16.81 -17.05 -3.23
N SER A 173 16.45 -18.30 -3.63
CA SER A 173 17.40 -19.40 -3.71
C SER A 173 18.15 -19.38 -5.05
N ASP A 174 19.48 -19.57 -4.99
CA ASP A 174 20.37 -19.77 -6.14
C ASP A 174 20.06 -21.08 -6.87
#